data_a4e393fe7cb59619b04ce576533cee91
#
_entry.id   a4e393fe7cb59619b04ce576533cee91
#
_cell.length_a   1.000
_cell.length_b   1.000
_cell.length_c   1.000
_cell.angle_alpha   90.00
_cell.angle_beta   90.00
_cell.angle_gamma   90.00
#
_symmetry.space_group_name_H-M   'P 1'
#
loop_
_entity.id
_entity.type
_entity.pdbx_description
1 polymer ?
#
loop_
_entity_poly.entity_id
_entity_poly.type
_entity_poly.pdbx_seq_one_letter_code
_entity_poly.pdbx_strand_id
1 'polypeptide(L)'
;MATATEVRPGKLSDQVSFRSRYGNYIGGRWVEPASGQYFENVTPITGRSFCEIPRSNAQDIELALDAAHAARANWGHTSPTQRAIILNQIAQRMEDNLGLLALAETWDNGKPIRETTAADLPLAIDHWRYFAGCIRAQEGTISEIDHDTVAYHFHEPLGVVGQIIPWNFPILMATWKLAPALAAGNCVVLKPAEQTPASILVWAELVGDLLPPGVLNIVNGFGLEAGKPLASSSRVAKIAFTGETTTGRLIMQYASQNLIPVTLELGGKSPNIFFADVLQEDDDFFDKAIEGFVMFALNQGEVCTCPSRALIQESIYDRFMERALKRVAAIKQANPLESDTMVGAQVSSEQLEKILSYIDIGHKEGAELLTGGERAHMGGDLEGGYYVQPTVFRGHNRMRIFQEEIFGPVVSVTTFKTEEDALAIANDTLYGLGAGLWTRDVNRCHRLGRGIQAGRVWINCYHAYPAHAAFGGYKQSGIGRETHSMMLDHYQQTKNLLVSYSPKKLGFF
;
A
#
# COMPACT_ATOMS: atom_id res chain seq x y z
N MET A 1 -13.80 20.96 -22.68
CA MET A 1 -12.79 20.93 -21.59
C MET A 1 -13.56 21.17 -20.30
N ALA A 2 -13.57 20.21 -19.38
CA ALA A 2 -14.17 20.42 -18.07
C ALA A 2 -13.39 21.52 -17.36
N THR A 3 -14.08 22.48 -16.77
CA THR A 3 -13.46 23.53 -15.98
C THR A 3 -12.89 22.92 -14.71
N ALA A 4 -11.64 23.25 -14.40
CA ALA A 4 -11.03 22.86 -13.14
C ALA A 4 -11.85 23.43 -11.97
N THR A 5 -12.18 22.59 -10.99
CA THR A 5 -12.84 23.05 -9.77
C THR A 5 -11.75 23.43 -8.78
N GLU A 6 -11.77 24.69 -8.36
CA GLU A 6 -10.84 25.21 -7.35
C GLU A 6 -11.16 24.55 -6.00
N VAL A 7 -10.19 23.82 -5.45
CA VAL A 7 -10.31 23.24 -4.11
C VAL A 7 -10.05 24.33 -3.08
N ARG A 8 -10.98 24.53 -2.17
CA ARG A 8 -10.87 25.56 -1.13
C ARG A 8 -10.86 24.97 0.28
N PRO A 9 -9.74 24.45 0.75
CA PRO A 9 -9.53 24.33 2.17
C PRO A 9 -8.28 25.07 2.61
N GLY A 10 -8.43 26.08 3.42
CA GLY A 10 -7.31 26.81 4.04
C GLY A 10 -6.33 27.49 3.08
N LYS A 11 -5.28 28.08 3.62
CA LYS A 11 -4.28 28.88 2.88
C LYS A 11 -3.39 28.11 1.87
N LEU A 12 -3.43 26.76 1.87
CA LEU A 12 -2.67 25.92 0.91
C LEU A 12 -3.48 25.57 -0.33
N SER A 13 -4.78 25.88 -0.35
CA SER A 13 -5.73 25.48 -1.39
C SER A 13 -5.56 26.17 -2.74
N ASP A 14 -4.78 27.23 -2.82
CA ASP A 14 -4.60 28.00 -4.06
C ASP A 14 -3.69 27.29 -5.07
N GLN A 15 -3.17 26.10 -4.74
CA GLN A 15 -2.17 25.40 -5.55
C GLN A 15 -2.68 24.15 -6.28
N VAL A 16 -3.77 23.50 -5.85
CA VAL A 16 -4.34 22.35 -6.55
C VAL A 16 -5.71 22.69 -7.10
N SER A 17 -5.84 22.54 -8.41
CA SER A 17 -7.15 22.62 -9.06
C SER A 17 -7.48 21.24 -9.62
N PHE A 18 -8.51 20.58 -9.05
CA PHE A 18 -9.09 19.38 -9.62
C PHE A 18 -10.03 19.74 -10.76
N ARG A 19 -10.10 18.86 -11.77
CA ARG A 19 -11.15 18.96 -12.78
C ARG A 19 -12.49 18.69 -12.11
N SER A 20 -13.55 19.37 -12.56
CA SER A 20 -14.91 19.04 -12.11
C SER A 20 -15.32 17.62 -12.49
N ARG A 21 -14.78 17.10 -13.59
CA ARG A 21 -15.00 15.74 -14.10
C ARG A 21 -13.74 15.22 -14.77
N TYR A 22 -13.36 13.98 -14.43
CA TYR A 22 -12.25 13.26 -15.05
C TYR A 22 -12.74 12.26 -16.10
N GLY A 23 -11.84 11.82 -16.97
CA GLY A 23 -11.98 10.64 -17.82
C GLY A 23 -11.13 9.48 -17.31
N ASN A 24 -11.23 8.32 -17.92
CA ASN A 24 -10.21 7.29 -17.84
C ASN A 24 -8.97 7.72 -18.63
N TYR A 25 -7.78 7.30 -18.22
CA TYR A 25 -6.55 7.53 -19.00
C TYR A 25 -6.22 6.26 -19.78
N ILE A 26 -6.55 6.24 -21.08
CA ILE A 26 -6.40 5.05 -21.94
C ILE A 26 -5.67 5.45 -23.24
N GLY A 27 -4.64 4.69 -23.58
CA GLY A 27 -3.89 4.91 -24.83
C GLY A 27 -3.26 6.30 -24.94
N GLY A 28 -2.85 6.90 -23.80
CA GLY A 28 -2.28 8.26 -23.75
C GLY A 28 -3.33 9.38 -23.84
N ARG A 29 -4.61 9.10 -23.68
CA ARG A 29 -5.71 10.07 -23.80
C ARG A 29 -6.70 9.94 -22.67
N TRP A 30 -7.39 11.05 -22.37
CA TRP A 30 -8.53 11.08 -21.48
C TRP A 30 -9.79 10.66 -22.21
N VAL A 31 -10.45 9.60 -21.73
CA VAL A 31 -11.59 8.94 -22.40
C VAL A 31 -12.77 8.89 -21.44
N GLU A 32 -13.95 9.28 -21.89
CA GLU A 32 -15.18 9.14 -21.13
C GLU A 32 -15.50 7.65 -20.92
N PRO A 33 -16.19 7.27 -19.81
CA PRO A 33 -16.62 5.89 -19.61
C PRO A 33 -17.60 5.47 -20.70
N ALA A 34 -17.50 4.23 -21.16
CA ALA A 34 -18.33 3.70 -22.26
C ALA A 34 -19.86 3.79 -21.97
N SER A 35 -20.21 3.71 -20.69
CA SER A 35 -21.63 3.88 -20.23
C SER A 35 -22.07 5.33 -20.12
N GLY A 36 -21.16 6.30 -20.19
CA GLY A 36 -21.43 7.71 -19.88
C GLY A 36 -21.75 7.97 -18.39
N GLN A 37 -21.55 6.99 -17.50
CA GLN A 37 -21.86 7.12 -16.08
C GLN A 37 -20.66 7.58 -15.27
N TYR A 38 -20.93 8.37 -14.24
CA TYR A 38 -19.95 8.92 -13.30
C TYR A 38 -20.44 8.71 -11.87
N PHE A 39 -19.52 8.80 -10.92
CA PHE A 39 -19.81 8.86 -9.48
C PHE A 39 -19.08 10.04 -8.85
N GLU A 40 -19.62 10.53 -7.75
CA GLU A 40 -19.02 11.63 -7.01
C GLU A 40 -17.81 11.16 -6.20
N ASN A 41 -16.72 11.89 -6.27
CA ASN A 41 -15.60 11.74 -5.36
C ASN A 41 -15.71 12.72 -4.20
N VAL A 42 -15.69 12.20 -2.97
CA VAL A 42 -15.92 12.95 -1.75
C VAL A 42 -14.62 13.11 -1.00
N THR A 43 -14.26 14.34 -0.64
CA THR A 43 -13.14 14.53 0.29
C THR A 43 -13.55 14.16 1.71
N PRO A 44 -12.84 13.24 2.38
CA PRO A 44 -13.17 12.87 3.75
C PRO A 44 -12.93 14.00 4.77
N ILE A 45 -12.18 15.03 4.39
CA ILE A 45 -11.89 16.19 5.24
C ILE A 45 -13.16 16.93 5.62
N THR A 46 -14.11 17.08 4.67
CA THR A 46 -15.35 17.83 4.88
C THR A 46 -16.61 17.01 4.62
N GLY A 47 -16.48 15.80 4.08
CA GLY A 47 -17.61 14.98 3.63
C GLY A 47 -18.33 15.52 2.39
N ARG A 48 -17.70 16.41 1.61
CA ARG A 48 -18.30 17.03 0.42
C ARG A 48 -17.69 16.52 -0.87
N SER A 49 -18.53 16.37 -1.89
CA SER A 49 -18.08 16.05 -3.26
C SER A 49 -17.28 17.21 -3.84
N PHE A 50 -16.21 16.88 -4.59
CA PHE A 50 -15.34 17.87 -5.23
C PHE A 50 -15.05 17.60 -6.71
N CYS A 51 -15.30 16.39 -7.20
CA CYS A 51 -15.22 16.05 -8.61
C CYS A 51 -16.03 14.81 -8.94
N GLU A 52 -16.23 14.56 -10.24
CA GLU A 52 -16.87 13.35 -10.75
C GLU A 52 -15.84 12.43 -11.42
N ILE A 53 -15.96 11.13 -11.19
CA ILE A 53 -15.04 10.07 -11.63
C ILE A 53 -15.81 9.09 -12.53
N PRO A 54 -15.19 8.54 -13.59
CA PRO A 54 -15.81 7.54 -14.45
C PRO A 54 -16.29 6.31 -13.68
N ARG A 55 -17.55 5.92 -13.86
CA ARG A 55 -18.07 4.63 -13.45
C ARG A 55 -17.95 3.65 -14.59
N SER A 56 -16.77 3.09 -14.71
CA SER A 56 -16.39 2.21 -15.81
C SER A 56 -16.88 0.78 -15.59
N ASN A 57 -16.98 0.04 -16.68
CA ASN A 57 -17.42 -1.35 -16.71
C ASN A 57 -16.45 -2.22 -17.53
N ALA A 58 -16.85 -3.45 -17.86
CA ALA A 58 -16.04 -4.40 -18.63
C ALA A 58 -15.64 -3.85 -20.02
N GLN A 59 -16.45 -3.01 -20.65
CA GLN A 59 -16.14 -2.42 -21.96
C GLN A 59 -14.95 -1.46 -21.87
N ASP A 60 -14.87 -0.66 -20.81
CA ASP A 60 -13.73 0.24 -20.57
C ASP A 60 -12.44 -0.54 -20.29
N ILE A 61 -12.55 -1.67 -19.58
CA ILE A 61 -11.42 -2.58 -19.35
C ILE A 61 -10.93 -3.17 -20.67
N GLU A 62 -11.83 -3.60 -21.56
CA GLU A 62 -11.43 -4.11 -22.88
C GLU A 62 -10.75 -3.03 -23.74
N LEU A 63 -11.23 -1.78 -23.72
CA LEU A 63 -10.57 -0.65 -24.41
C LEU A 63 -9.15 -0.41 -23.86
N ALA A 64 -8.97 -0.47 -22.55
CA ALA A 64 -7.65 -0.34 -21.93
C ALA A 64 -6.72 -1.51 -22.27
N LEU A 65 -7.25 -2.73 -22.32
CA LEU A 65 -6.50 -3.92 -22.74
C LEU A 65 -6.11 -3.83 -24.21
N ASP A 66 -6.99 -3.32 -25.09
CA ASP A 66 -6.64 -3.09 -26.52
C ASP A 66 -5.45 -2.14 -26.64
N ALA A 67 -5.49 -1.01 -25.95
CA ALA A 67 -4.39 -0.05 -25.93
C ALA A 67 -3.09 -0.66 -25.38
N ALA A 68 -3.17 -1.42 -24.28
CA ALA A 68 -2.02 -2.08 -23.68
C ALA A 68 -1.41 -3.14 -24.60
N HIS A 69 -2.24 -3.96 -25.25
CA HIS A 69 -1.79 -4.98 -26.20
C HIS A 69 -1.17 -4.37 -27.46
N ALA A 70 -1.67 -3.25 -27.94
CA ALA A 70 -1.08 -2.52 -29.07
C ALA A 70 0.34 -1.99 -28.75
N ALA A 71 0.58 -1.57 -27.49
CA ALA A 71 1.85 -1.00 -27.07
C ALA A 71 2.89 -2.06 -26.64
N ARG A 72 2.47 -3.27 -26.21
CA ARG A 72 3.31 -4.23 -25.47
C ARG A 72 4.58 -4.65 -26.21
N ALA A 73 4.52 -4.84 -27.52
CA ALA A 73 5.67 -5.31 -28.30
C ALA A 73 6.76 -4.22 -28.36
N ASN A 74 6.37 -2.99 -28.67
CA ASN A 74 7.29 -1.87 -28.75
C ASN A 74 7.91 -1.55 -27.38
N TRP A 75 7.10 -1.52 -26.32
CA TRP A 75 7.59 -1.26 -24.97
C TRP A 75 8.49 -2.38 -24.47
N GLY A 76 8.09 -3.64 -24.62
CA GLY A 76 8.87 -4.81 -24.22
C GLY A 76 10.22 -4.95 -24.93
N HIS A 77 10.36 -4.42 -26.13
CA HIS A 77 11.61 -4.40 -26.89
C HIS A 77 12.51 -3.19 -26.57
N THR A 78 12.06 -2.22 -25.76
CA THR A 78 12.94 -1.13 -25.31
C THR A 78 14.08 -1.68 -24.46
N SER A 79 15.24 -1.04 -24.54
CA SER A 79 16.37 -1.45 -23.70
C SER A 79 16.12 -1.13 -22.22
N PRO A 80 16.72 -1.90 -21.28
CA PRO A 80 16.69 -1.54 -19.85
C PRO A 80 17.10 -0.10 -19.57
N THR A 81 18.09 0.42 -20.32
CA THR A 81 18.55 1.81 -20.21
C THR A 81 17.46 2.81 -20.58
N GLN A 82 16.73 2.59 -21.68
CA GLN A 82 15.63 3.49 -22.08
C GLN A 82 14.52 3.51 -21.02
N ARG A 83 14.12 2.35 -20.49
CA ARG A 83 13.11 2.26 -19.45
C ARG A 83 13.58 2.96 -18.17
N ALA A 84 14.83 2.74 -17.74
CA ALA A 84 15.41 3.40 -16.57
C ALA A 84 15.42 4.94 -16.69
N ILE A 85 15.71 5.48 -17.89
CA ILE A 85 15.65 6.93 -18.15
C ILE A 85 14.23 7.45 -17.89
N ILE A 86 13.21 6.78 -18.44
CA ILE A 86 11.81 7.19 -18.27
C ILE A 86 11.37 7.12 -16.81
N LEU A 87 11.72 6.05 -16.08
CA LEU A 87 11.42 5.94 -14.66
C LEU A 87 12.06 7.07 -13.84
N ASN A 88 13.30 7.43 -14.14
CA ASN A 88 13.97 8.55 -13.49
C ASN A 88 13.33 9.91 -13.85
N GLN A 89 12.82 10.06 -15.07
CA GLN A 89 12.08 11.26 -15.47
C GLN A 89 10.73 11.37 -14.72
N ILE A 90 10.05 10.25 -14.52
CA ILE A 90 8.84 10.19 -13.68
C ILE A 90 9.18 10.62 -12.26
N ALA A 91 10.21 10.03 -11.65
CA ALA A 91 10.67 10.39 -10.31
C ALA A 91 11.00 11.88 -10.18
N GLN A 92 11.73 12.44 -11.16
CA GLN A 92 12.10 13.85 -11.16
C GLN A 92 10.87 14.75 -11.29
N ARG A 93 9.93 14.42 -12.18
CA ARG A 93 8.70 15.20 -12.33
C ARG A 93 7.83 15.17 -11.08
N MET A 94 7.77 14.04 -10.37
CA MET A 94 7.12 13.95 -9.07
C MET A 94 7.80 14.82 -8.02
N GLU A 95 9.14 14.81 -7.97
CA GLU A 95 9.91 15.63 -7.04
C GLU A 95 9.72 17.13 -7.30
N ASP A 96 9.76 17.55 -8.55
CA ASP A 96 9.53 18.94 -8.97
C ASP A 96 8.11 19.43 -8.64
N ASN A 97 7.14 18.51 -8.47
CA ASN A 97 5.75 18.81 -8.16
C ASN A 97 5.28 18.18 -6.83
N LEU A 98 6.21 17.94 -5.89
CA LEU A 98 5.93 17.24 -4.65
C LEU A 98 4.80 17.91 -3.85
N GLY A 99 4.83 19.23 -3.71
CA GLY A 99 3.79 19.97 -2.97
C GLY A 99 2.40 19.84 -3.58
N LEU A 100 2.29 19.86 -4.91
CA LEU A 100 1.04 19.67 -5.64
C LEU A 100 0.47 18.25 -5.38
N LEU A 101 1.31 17.23 -5.54
CA LEU A 101 0.91 15.84 -5.34
C LEU A 101 0.55 15.55 -3.88
N ALA A 102 1.31 16.11 -2.92
CA ALA A 102 1.04 15.99 -1.49
C ALA A 102 -0.33 16.57 -1.13
N LEU A 103 -0.64 17.73 -1.66
CA LEU A 103 -1.92 18.38 -1.43
C LEU A 103 -3.08 17.62 -2.06
N ALA A 104 -2.89 17.11 -3.30
CA ALA A 104 -3.89 16.28 -3.99
C ALA A 104 -4.17 15.00 -3.21
N GLU A 105 -3.14 14.30 -2.75
CA GLU A 105 -3.25 13.08 -1.96
C GLU A 105 -3.95 13.33 -0.61
N THR A 106 -3.57 14.39 0.10
CA THR A 106 -4.20 14.78 1.37
C THR A 106 -5.69 15.10 1.19
N TRP A 107 -6.03 15.81 0.14
CA TRP A 107 -7.42 16.20 -0.13
C TRP A 107 -8.30 15.00 -0.48
N ASP A 108 -7.77 14.08 -1.29
CA ASP A 108 -8.47 12.90 -1.79
C ASP A 108 -8.63 11.82 -0.70
N ASN A 109 -7.62 11.64 0.15
CA ASN A 109 -7.56 10.56 1.14
C ASN A 109 -7.94 10.99 2.57
N GLY A 110 -7.70 12.25 2.96
CA GLY A 110 -7.91 12.76 4.32
C GLY A 110 -6.71 12.65 5.25
N LYS A 111 -5.59 12.06 4.85
CA LYS A 111 -4.36 11.98 5.66
C LYS A 111 -3.68 13.33 5.80
N PRO A 112 -2.88 13.55 6.87
CA PRO A 112 -2.20 14.82 7.08
C PRO A 112 -1.19 15.16 6.00
N ILE A 113 -1.15 16.44 5.58
CA ILE A 113 -0.19 16.97 4.60
C ILE A 113 1.28 16.74 5.02
N ARG A 114 1.56 16.71 6.32
CA ARG A 114 2.88 16.38 6.84
C ARG A 114 3.34 14.98 6.45
N GLU A 115 2.43 14.00 6.39
CA GLU A 115 2.75 12.61 6.01
C GLU A 115 2.94 12.49 4.51
N THR A 116 2.06 13.08 3.71
CA THR A 116 2.18 13.04 2.25
C THR A 116 3.45 13.73 1.77
N THR A 117 3.82 14.86 2.41
CA THR A 117 5.01 15.65 2.03
C THR A 117 6.32 15.00 2.53
N ALA A 118 6.34 14.49 3.77
CA ALA A 118 7.59 14.03 4.39
C ALA A 118 7.84 12.53 4.27
N ALA A 119 6.80 11.72 3.97
CA ALA A 119 6.89 10.27 3.92
C ALA A 119 6.43 9.70 2.57
N ASP A 120 5.15 9.81 2.23
CA ASP A 120 4.53 9.05 1.13
C ASP A 120 5.17 9.36 -0.23
N LEU A 121 5.26 10.64 -0.60
CA LEU A 121 5.79 11.04 -1.89
C LEU A 121 7.30 10.89 -2.01
N PRO A 122 8.12 11.27 -1.01
CA PRO A 122 9.55 10.97 -1.04
C PRO A 122 9.83 9.49 -1.18
N LEU A 123 9.06 8.64 -0.50
CA LEU A 123 9.19 7.19 -0.60
C LEU A 123 8.77 6.68 -2.00
N ALA A 124 7.69 7.20 -2.56
CA ALA A 124 7.28 6.87 -3.93
C ALA A 124 8.36 7.25 -4.95
N ILE A 125 8.92 8.45 -4.84
CA ILE A 125 10.00 8.94 -5.71
C ILE A 125 11.23 8.03 -5.62
N ASP A 126 11.62 7.63 -4.40
CA ASP A 126 12.75 6.71 -4.19
C ASP A 126 12.52 5.34 -4.85
N HIS A 127 11.30 4.81 -4.80
CA HIS A 127 10.97 3.53 -5.44
C HIS A 127 11.08 3.58 -6.98
N TRP A 128 10.67 4.67 -7.62
CA TRP A 128 10.89 4.87 -9.06
C TRP A 128 12.38 4.83 -9.41
N ARG A 129 13.21 5.54 -8.65
CA ARG A 129 14.67 5.58 -8.83
C ARG A 129 15.31 4.21 -8.56
N TYR A 130 14.83 3.53 -7.53
CA TYR A 130 15.33 2.20 -7.18
C TYR A 130 15.13 1.19 -8.32
N PHE A 131 13.91 1.09 -8.86
CA PHE A 131 13.63 0.14 -9.96
C PHE A 131 14.28 0.56 -11.28
N ALA A 132 14.53 1.84 -11.51
CA ALA A 132 15.39 2.31 -12.61
C ALA A 132 16.82 1.79 -12.47
N GLY A 133 17.34 1.73 -11.26
CA GLY A 133 18.64 1.10 -10.97
C GLY A 133 18.60 -0.42 -11.12
N CYS A 134 17.60 -1.09 -10.52
CA CYS A 134 17.47 -2.54 -10.54
C CYS A 134 17.44 -3.12 -11.96
N ILE A 135 16.65 -2.55 -12.86
CA ILE A 135 16.53 -3.10 -14.21
C ILE A 135 17.83 -2.99 -15.03
N ARG A 136 18.66 -1.98 -14.74
CA ARG A 136 19.96 -1.85 -15.38
C ARG A 136 21.02 -2.80 -14.80
N ALA A 137 20.85 -3.19 -13.54
CA ALA A 137 21.74 -4.10 -12.84
C ALA A 137 21.31 -5.57 -12.95
N GLN A 138 20.13 -5.84 -13.52
CA GLN A 138 19.63 -7.20 -13.67
C GLN A 138 20.43 -7.95 -14.74
N GLU A 139 20.91 -9.14 -14.38
CA GLU A 139 21.67 -10.03 -15.25
C GLU A 139 20.88 -11.32 -15.49
N GLY A 140 21.09 -11.94 -16.66
CA GLY A 140 20.72 -13.32 -16.92
C GLY A 140 21.82 -14.28 -16.43
N THR A 141 21.55 -15.59 -16.48
CA THR A 141 22.54 -16.60 -16.11
C THR A 141 22.91 -17.46 -17.31
N ILE A 142 24.16 -17.96 -17.29
CA ILE A 142 24.68 -18.95 -18.22
C ILE A 142 25.12 -20.16 -17.39
N SER A 143 24.77 -21.38 -17.83
CA SER A 143 25.22 -22.62 -17.22
C SER A 143 25.80 -23.54 -18.29
N GLU A 144 27.02 -24.02 -18.09
CA GLU A 144 27.55 -25.14 -18.88
C GLU A 144 26.86 -26.42 -18.43
N ILE A 145 26.25 -27.16 -19.35
CA ILE A 145 25.58 -28.43 -19.08
C ILE A 145 26.59 -29.57 -19.30
N ASP A 146 27.30 -29.49 -20.40
CA ASP A 146 28.43 -30.37 -20.74
C ASP A 146 29.39 -29.61 -21.68
N HIS A 147 30.39 -30.33 -22.23
CA HIS A 147 31.39 -29.74 -23.12
C HIS A 147 30.78 -29.11 -24.38
N ASP A 148 29.65 -29.60 -24.85
CA ASP A 148 29.00 -29.21 -26.12
C ASP A 148 27.64 -28.53 -25.94
N THR A 149 27.21 -28.24 -24.69
CA THR A 149 25.86 -27.72 -24.42
C THR A 149 25.87 -26.60 -23.39
N VAL A 150 25.21 -25.51 -23.71
CA VAL A 150 25.08 -24.31 -22.84
C VAL A 150 23.62 -23.95 -22.65
N ALA A 151 23.23 -23.64 -21.42
CA ALA A 151 21.93 -23.11 -21.08
C ALA A 151 22.02 -21.60 -20.79
N TYR A 152 21.22 -20.82 -21.49
CA TYR A 152 21.04 -19.39 -21.24
C TYR A 152 19.70 -19.18 -20.54
N HIS A 153 19.63 -18.28 -19.56
CA HIS A 153 18.40 -17.88 -18.90
C HIS A 153 18.17 -16.39 -19.12
N PHE A 154 17.07 -16.07 -19.75
CA PHE A 154 16.64 -14.70 -20.06
C PHE A 154 15.44 -14.33 -19.21
N HIS A 155 15.38 -13.07 -18.76
CA HIS A 155 14.21 -12.48 -18.16
C HIS A 155 13.40 -11.77 -19.23
N GLU A 156 12.17 -12.21 -19.46
CA GLU A 156 11.25 -11.61 -20.45
C GLU A 156 10.05 -10.97 -19.72
N PRO A 157 9.53 -9.81 -20.19
CA PRO A 157 8.31 -9.24 -19.63
C PRO A 157 7.12 -10.19 -19.83
N LEU A 158 6.18 -10.19 -18.89
CA LEU A 158 4.93 -10.95 -19.00
C LEU A 158 4.02 -10.42 -20.12
N GLY A 159 4.05 -9.12 -20.38
CA GLY A 159 3.29 -8.46 -21.44
C GLY A 159 2.32 -7.42 -20.92
N VAL A 160 1.04 -7.78 -20.71
CA VAL A 160 0.02 -6.89 -20.14
C VAL A 160 -0.34 -7.36 -18.74
N VAL A 161 -0.24 -6.47 -17.77
CA VAL A 161 -0.53 -6.77 -16.36
C VAL A 161 -1.66 -5.89 -15.82
N GLY A 162 -2.54 -6.49 -15.01
CA GLY A 162 -3.59 -5.78 -14.29
C GLY A 162 -3.12 -5.46 -12.87
N GLN A 163 -3.39 -4.23 -12.44
CA GLN A 163 -3.05 -3.75 -11.10
C GLN A 163 -4.26 -3.13 -10.44
N ILE A 164 -4.57 -3.51 -9.20
CA ILE A 164 -5.68 -2.99 -8.43
C ILE A 164 -5.11 -2.53 -7.09
N ILE A 165 -5.24 -1.25 -6.80
CA ILE A 165 -4.63 -0.61 -5.64
C ILE A 165 -5.66 -0.15 -4.61
N PRO A 166 -5.29 -0.09 -3.32
CA PRO A 166 -6.13 0.39 -2.24
C PRO A 166 -6.13 1.92 -2.16
N TRP A 167 -6.93 2.41 -1.24
CA TRP A 167 -7.16 3.83 -1.00
C TRP A 167 -6.28 4.47 0.08
N ASN A 168 -5.55 3.68 0.89
CA ASN A 168 -4.86 4.22 2.07
C ASN A 168 -3.52 4.92 1.76
N PHE A 169 -2.84 4.55 0.68
CA PHE A 169 -1.62 5.19 0.15
C PHE A 169 -1.69 5.22 -1.39
N PRO A 170 -2.58 6.03 -1.99
CA PRO A 170 -2.88 5.94 -3.41
C PRO A 170 -1.64 5.97 -4.32
N ILE A 171 -0.89 7.08 -4.32
CA ILE A 171 0.29 7.27 -5.20
C ILE A 171 1.42 6.29 -4.84
N LEU A 172 1.63 6.03 -3.55
CA LEU A 172 2.68 5.09 -3.12
C LEU A 172 2.37 3.66 -3.56
N MET A 173 1.13 3.18 -3.40
CA MET A 173 0.72 1.84 -3.81
C MET A 173 0.67 1.69 -5.33
N ALA A 174 0.29 2.74 -6.06
CA ALA A 174 0.46 2.78 -7.50
C ALA A 174 1.95 2.63 -7.88
N THR A 175 2.83 3.39 -7.26
CA THR A 175 4.27 3.36 -7.52
C THR A 175 4.88 1.98 -7.25
N TRP A 176 4.54 1.33 -6.11
CA TRP A 176 5.06 0.00 -5.78
C TRP A 176 4.77 -1.04 -6.85
N LYS A 177 3.65 -0.89 -7.56
CA LYS A 177 3.24 -1.82 -8.63
C LYS A 177 3.68 -1.37 -10.02
N LEU A 178 3.57 -0.07 -10.32
CA LEU A 178 3.91 0.49 -11.63
C LEU A 178 5.42 0.44 -11.89
N ALA A 179 6.23 0.88 -10.92
CA ALA A 179 7.68 1.02 -11.14
C ALA A 179 8.35 -0.31 -11.54
N PRO A 180 8.17 -1.43 -10.82
CA PRO A 180 8.74 -2.72 -11.22
C PRO A 180 8.12 -3.28 -12.52
N ALA A 181 6.80 -3.09 -12.72
CA ALA A 181 6.13 -3.58 -13.93
C ALA A 181 6.65 -2.90 -15.21
N LEU A 182 6.75 -1.57 -15.17
CA LEU A 182 7.26 -0.76 -16.28
C LEU A 182 8.76 -0.98 -16.47
N ALA A 183 9.55 -1.08 -15.39
CA ALA A 183 10.96 -1.44 -15.45
C ALA A 183 11.19 -2.77 -16.18
N ALA A 184 10.38 -3.78 -15.86
CA ALA A 184 10.43 -5.10 -16.48
C ALA A 184 9.97 -5.11 -17.96
N GLY A 185 9.35 -4.03 -18.46
CA GLY A 185 8.90 -3.92 -19.85
C GLY A 185 7.44 -4.31 -20.08
N ASN A 186 6.61 -4.37 -19.03
CA ASN A 186 5.18 -4.65 -19.16
C ASN A 186 4.37 -3.38 -19.42
N CYS A 187 3.24 -3.54 -20.10
CA CYS A 187 2.18 -2.53 -20.16
C CYS A 187 1.17 -2.80 -19.05
N VAL A 188 0.56 -1.74 -18.52
CA VAL A 188 -0.27 -1.82 -17.30
C VAL A 188 -1.68 -1.30 -17.56
N VAL A 189 -2.67 -2.02 -17.02
CA VAL A 189 -4.01 -1.51 -16.75
C VAL A 189 -4.17 -1.41 -15.23
N LEU A 190 -4.21 -0.17 -14.73
CA LEU A 190 -4.33 0.16 -13.31
C LEU A 190 -5.78 0.54 -12.98
N LYS A 191 -6.35 -0.09 -11.94
CA LYS A 191 -7.62 0.33 -11.33
C LYS A 191 -7.34 0.93 -9.96
N PRO A 192 -7.45 2.26 -9.78
CA PRO A 192 -7.44 2.89 -8.47
C PRO A 192 -8.63 2.47 -7.60
N ALA A 193 -8.55 2.66 -6.29
CA ALA A 193 -9.71 2.55 -5.42
C ALA A 193 -10.72 3.66 -5.73
N GLU A 194 -11.99 3.32 -5.62
CA GLU A 194 -13.09 4.27 -5.88
C GLU A 194 -13.15 5.40 -4.85
N GLN A 195 -12.55 5.23 -3.68
CA GLN A 195 -12.50 6.27 -2.63
C GLN A 195 -11.47 7.35 -2.92
N THR A 196 -10.37 7.01 -3.62
CA THR A 196 -9.22 7.93 -3.79
C THR A 196 -8.64 7.88 -5.21
N PRO A 197 -9.46 8.14 -6.24
CA PRO A 197 -8.97 8.11 -7.62
C PRO A 197 -8.35 9.43 -8.07
N ALA A 198 -8.71 10.58 -7.45
CA ALA A 198 -8.35 11.90 -7.98
C ALA A 198 -6.87 12.18 -7.89
N SER A 199 -6.19 11.81 -6.80
CA SER A 199 -4.75 11.99 -6.66
C SER A 199 -3.95 11.21 -7.73
N ILE A 200 -4.40 10.00 -8.08
CA ILE A 200 -3.83 9.19 -9.17
C ILE A 200 -4.03 9.85 -10.52
N LEU A 201 -5.19 10.48 -10.75
CA LEU A 201 -5.47 11.17 -12.01
C LEU A 201 -4.66 12.47 -12.14
N VAL A 202 -4.46 13.21 -11.05
CA VAL A 202 -3.53 14.36 -11.00
C VAL A 202 -2.10 13.90 -11.29
N TRP A 203 -1.65 12.80 -10.69
CA TRP A 203 -0.36 12.21 -10.98
C TRP A 203 -0.24 11.82 -12.47
N ALA A 204 -1.27 11.20 -13.05
CA ALA A 204 -1.28 10.83 -14.47
C ALA A 204 -1.24 12.04 -15.42
N GLU A 205 -1.84 13.17 -15.04
CA GLU A 205 -1.71 14.43 -15.79
C GLU A 205 -0.28 14.94 -15.84
N LEU A 206 0.47 14.74 -14.75
CA LEU A 206 1.86 15.18 -14.65
C LEU A 206 2.84 14.29 -15.40
N VAL A 207 2.61 12.97 -15.45
CA VAL A 207 3.63 12.01 -15.95
C VAL A 207 3.22 11.28 -17.22
N GLY A 208 1.95 11.36 -17.63
CA GLY A 208 1.41 10.55 -18.72
C GLY A 208 2.10 10.76 -20.07
N ASP A 209 2.62 11.96 -20.34
CA ASP A 209 3.37 12.30 -21.55
C ASP A 209 4.77 11.68 -21.63
N LEU A 210 5.30 11.20 -20.52
CA LEU A 210 6.60 10.52 -20.45
C LEU A 210 6.56 9.07 -20.95
N LEU A 211 5.36 8.48 -20.94
CA LEU A 211 5.15 7.08 -21.36
C LEU A 211 4.54 7.01 -22.76
N PRO A 212 4.98 6.09 -23.60
CA PRO A 212 4.33 5.86 -24.90
C PRO A 212 2.84 5.51 -24.71
N PRO A 213 1.96 5.94 -25.65
CA PRO A 213 0.54 5.61 -25.57
C PRO A 213 0.26 4.11 -25.40
N GLY A 214 -0.58 3.76 -24.43
CA GLY A 214 -0.96 2.38 -24.10
C GLY A 214 -0.03 1.65 -23.13
N VAL A 215 1.15 2.19 -22.79
CA VAL A 215 2.04 1.60 -21.78
C VAL A 215 1.42 1.68 -20.39
N LEU A 216 0.78 2.80 -20.09
CA LEU A 216 -0.03 3.00 -18.87
C LEU A 216 -1.47 3.29 -19.26
N ASN A 217 -2.41 2.57 -18.66
CA ASN A 217 -3.84 2.80 -18.77
C ASN A 217 -4.46 2.79 -17.37
N ILE A 218 -5.31 3.76 -17.07
CA ILE A 218 -5.98 3.91 -15.79
C ILE A 218 -7.48 3.87 -16.03
N VAL A 219 -8.16 2.89 -15.43
CA VAL A 219 -9.61 2.71 -15.52
C VAL A 219 -10.21 2.81 -14.14
N ASN A 220 -11.08 3.81 -13.94
CA ASN A 220 -11.75 4.04 -12.67
C ASN A 220 -13.07 3.27 -12.62
N GLY A 221 -13.59 3.01 -11.42
CA GLY A 221 -14.86 2.33 -11.23
C GLY A 221 -14.83 1.38 -10.03
N PHE A 222 -15.98 0.75 -9.81
CA PHE A 222 -16.19 -0.12 -8.64
C PHE A 222 -15.58 -1.53 -8.83
N GLY A 223 -15.35 -2.20 -7.71
CA GLY A 223 -14.69 -3.50 -7.68
C GLY A 223 -15.36 -4.56 -8.56
N LEU A 224 -16.71 -4.69 -8.52
CA LEU A 224 -17.45 -5.67 -9.31
C LEU A 224 -17.59 -5.27 -10.79
N GLU A 225 -17.65 -3.96 -11.09
CA GLU A 225 -17.92 -3.44 -12.42
C GLU A 225 -16.68 -3.34 -13.30
N ALA A 226 -15.55 -2.93 -12.72
CA ALA A 226 -14.26 -2.77 -13.41
C ALA A 226 -13.17 -3.73 -12.88
N GLY A 227 -13.08 -3.94 -11.58
CA GLY A 227 -12.04 -4.78 -10.97
C GLY A 227 -12.19 -6.25 -11.32
N LYS A 228 -13.39 -6.84 -11.22
CA LYS A 228 -13.66 -8.23 -11.58
C LYS A 228 -13.37 -8.53 -13.06
N PRO A 229 -13.85 -7.74 -14.03
CA PRO A 229 -13.47 -7.93 -15.44
C PRO A 229 -11.97 -7.92 -15.67
N LEU A 230 -11.24 -7.00 -15.05
CA LEU A 230 -9.77 -6.96 -15.15
C LEU A 230 -9.12 -8.22 -14.59
N ALA A 231 -9.55 -8.64 -13.38
CA ALA A 231 -8.96 -9.79 -12.68
C ALA A 231 -9.29 -11.16 -13.33
N SER A 232 -10.37 -11.24 -14.12
CA SER A 232 -10.80 -12.47 -14.80
C SER A 232 -10.48 -12.49 -16.30
N SER A 233 -9.85 -11.45 -16.85
CA SER A 233 -9.59 -11.37 -18.29
C SER A 233 -8.46 -12.31 -18.71
N SER A 234 -8.73 -13.20 -19.70
CA SER A 234 -7.70 -14.05 -20.31
C SER A 234 -6.61 -13.26 -21.07
N ARG A 235 -6.79 -11.96 -21.22
CA ARG A 235 -5.84 -11.05 -21.88
C ARG A 235 -4.81 -10.47 -20.91
N VAL A 236 -4.91 -10.78 -19.62
CA VAL A 236 -4.00 -10.30 -18.56
C VAL A 236 -3.05 -11.43 -18.17
N ALA A 237 -1.76 -11.16 -18.18
CA ALA A 237 -0.72 -12.12 -17.86
C ALA A 237 -0.44 -12.23 -16.35
N LYS A 238 -0.85 -11.24 -15.57
CA LYS A 238 -0.67 -11.19 -14.10
C LYS A 238 -1.62 -10.18 -13.48
N ILE A 239 -2.10 -10.48 -12.26
CA ILE A 239 -2.78 -9.51 -11.40
C ILE A 239 -1.91 -9.21 -10.17
N ALA A 240 -1.70 -7.92 -9.88
CA ALA A 240 -1.17 -7.43 -8.63
C ALA A 240 -2.28 -6.70 -7.87
N PHE A 241 -2.59 -7.16 -6.67
CA PHE A 241 -3.65 -6.63 -5.84
C PHE A 241 -3.13 -6.24 -4.46
N THR A 242 -3.52 -5.09 -3.97
CA THR A 242 -3.41 -4.71 -2.55
C THR A 242 -4.78 -4.27 -2.05
N GLY A 243 -5.21 -4.80 -0.92
CA GLY A 243 -6.49 -4.48 -0.32
C GLY A 243 -6.90 -5.43 0.79
N GLU A 244 -8.20 -5.49 1.09
CA GLU A 244 -8.75 -6.34 2.12
C GLU A 244 -8.60 -7.84 1.79
N THR A 245 -8.42 -8.67 2.82
CA THR A 245 -8.19 -10.12 2.69
C THR A 245 -9.36 -10.83 2.00
N THR A 246 -10.61 -10.44 2.27
CA THR A 246 -11.80 -11.04 1.63
C THR A 246 -11.80 -10.75 0.13
N THR A 247 -11.48 -9.53 -0.27
CA THR A 247 -11.36 -9.14 -1.68
C THR A 247 -10.19 -9.87 -2.35
N GLY A 248 -9.06 -10.04 -1.65
CA GLY A 248 -7.92 -10.82 -2.16
C GLY A 248 -8.28 -12.26 -2.51
N ARG A 249 -9.11 -12.93 -1.70
CA ARG A 249 -9.65 -14.26 -2.00
C ARG A 249 -10.50 -14.27 -3.27
N LEU A 250 -11.34 -13.24 -3.47
CA LEU A 250 -12.13 -13.10 -4.69
C LEU A 250 -11.25 -12.86 -5.92
N ILE A 251 -10.22 -12.04 -5.80
CA ILE A 251 -9.22 -11.82 -6.88
C ILE A 251 -8.57 -13.15 -7.28
N MET A 252 -8.16 -13.99 -6.33
CA MET A 252 -7.63 -15.33 -6.63
C MET A 252 -8.64 -16.19 -7.38
N GLN A 253 -9.92 -16.20 -6.95
CA GLN A 253 -10.98 -16.95 -7.61
C GLN A 253 -11.21 -16.49 -9.05
N TYR A 254 -11.19 -15.18 -9.30
CA TYR A 254 -11.32 -14.63 -10.66
C TYR A 254 -10.11 -14.98 -11.53
N ALA A 255 -8.91 -14.79 -11.03
CA ALA A 255 -7.67 -15.08 -11.74
C ALA A 255 -7.49 -16.58 -12.05
N SER A 256 -7.95 -17.47 -11.16
CA SER A 256 -7.81 -18.93 -11.31
C SER A 256 -8.48 -19.49 -12.56
N GLN A 257 -9.53 -18.85 -13.07
CA GLN A 257 -10.24 -19.29 -14.27
C GLN A 257 -9.35 -19.35 -15.53
N ASN A 258 -8.32 -18.46 -15.58
CA ASN A 258 -7.39 -18.37 -16.70
C ASN A 258 -5.94 -18.65 -16.26
N LEU A 259 -5.72 -19.25 -15.09
CA LEU A 259 -4.39 -19.53 -14.52
C LEU A 259 -3.50 -18.27 -14.41
N ILE A 260 -4.11 -17.11 -14.14
CA ILE A 260 -3.39 -15.85 -14.05
C ILE A 260 -2.63 -15.82 -12.71
N PRO A 261 -1.29 -15.67 -12.72
CA PRO A 261 -0.51 -15.48 -11.50
C PRO A 261 -0.94 -14.23 -10.74
N VAL A 262 -0.99 -14.32 -9.41
CA VAL A 262 -1.35 -13.19 -8.53
C VAL A 262 -0.23 -12.88 -7.55
N THR A 263 -0.03 -11.59 -7.26
CA THR A 263 0.61 -11.14 -6.03
C THR A 263 -0.44 -10.39 -5.22
N LEU A 264 -0.51 -10.71 -3.93
CA LEU A 264 -1.53 -10.20 -3.02
C LEU A 264 -0.84 -9.58 -1.80
N GLU A 265 -1.11 -8.33 -1.52
CA GLU A 265 -0.81 -7.66 -0.27
C GLU A 265 -2.12 -7.37 0.44
N LEU A 266 -2.33 -8.03 1.58
CA LEU A 266 -3.62 -8.08 2.25
C LEU A 266 -3.55 -7.49 3.66
N GLY A 267 -4.61 -7.70 4.43
CA GLY A 267 -4.73 -7.15 5.76
C GLY A 267 -3.73 -7.69 6.78
N GLY A 268 -3.67 -7.01 7.92
CA GLY A 268 -2.82 -7.37 9.05
C GLY A 268 -3.45 -7.12 10.40
N LYS A 269 -2.88 -7.73 11.42
CA LYS A 269 -3.15 -7.47 12.84
C LYS A 269 -1.82 -7.50 13.60
N SER A 270 -0.98 -6.54 13.25
CA SER A 270 0.43 -6.55 13.61
C SER A 270 0.65 -6.40 15.11
N PRO A 271 1.40 -7.33 15.74
CA PRO A 271 1.82 -7.17 17.12
C PRO A 271 2.95 -6.15 17.23
N ASN A 272 2.94 -5.35 18.29
CA ASN A 272 4.00 -4.42 18.69
C ASN A 272 4.41 -4.76 20.12
N ILE A 273 5.61 -5.30 20.31
CA ILE A 273 6.01 -6.00 21.55
C ILE A 273 7.03 -5.15 22.30
N PHE A 274 6.75 -4.84 23.58
CA PHE A 274 7.58 -3.99 24.40
C PHE A 274 8.09 -4.77 25.63
N PHE A 275 9.40 -5.02 25.69
CA PHE A 275 10.05 -5.70 26.81
C PHE A 275 10.42 -4.74 27.94
N ALA A 276 10.58 -5.28 29.15
CA ALA A 276 10.84 -4.49 30.34
C ALA A 276 12.12 -3.65 30.27
N ASP A 277 13.10 -4.10 29.53
CA ASP A 277 14.38 -3.41 29.38
C ASP A 277 14.29 -2.07 28.63
N VAL A 278 13.16 -1.77 27.95
CA VAL A 278 12.96 -0.42 27.36
C VAL A 278 12.87 0.67 28.45
N LEU A 279 12.42 0.31 29.66
CA LEU A 279 12.35 1.20 30.82
C LEU A 279 13.57 1.13 31.74
N GLN A 280 14.65 0.44 31.35
CA GLN A 280 15.87 0.33 32.15
C GLN A 280 16.46 1.72 32.44
N GLU A 281 16.35 2.64 31.49
CA GLU A 281 16.73 4.04 31.59
C GLU A 281 15.59 4.92 31.10
N ASP A 282 15.42 6.11 31.67
CA ASP A 282 14.50 7.14 31.16
C ASP A 282 15.27 8.05 30.19
N ASP A 283 15.46 7.53 28.96
CA ASP A 283 16.28 8.10 27.91
C ASP A 283 15.52 8.21 26.56
N ASP A 284 16.20 8.69 25.54
CA ASP A 284 15.66 8.82 24.18
C ASP A 284 15.18 7.49 23.60
N PHE A 285 15.76 6.35 24.02
CA PHE A 285 15.32 5.04 23.56
C PHE A 285 13.94 4.66 24.13
N PHE A 286 13.73 4.96 25.41
CA PHE A 286 12.40 4.76 26.02
C PHE A 286 11.37 5.68 25.38
N ASP A 287 11.72 6.97 25.16
CA ASP A 287 10.82 7.90 24.47
C ASP A 287 10.48 7.44 23.05
N LYS A 288 11.47 6.92 22.31
CA LYS A 288 11.30 6.30 21.00
C LYS A 288 10.37 5.07 21.03
N ALA A 289 10.46 4.24 22.08
CA ALA A 289 9.55 3.10 22.25
C ALA A 289 8.11 3.56 22.49
N ILE A 290 7.91 4.63 23.29
CA ILE A 290 6.59 5.28 23.48
C ILE A 290 6.06 5.84 22.16
N GLU A 291 6.90 6.47 21.36
CA GLU A 291 6.53 6.92 20.00
C GLU A 291 6.13 5.73 19.12
N GLY A 292 6.90 4.62 19.21
CA GLY A 292 6.57 3.37 18.53
C GLY A 292 5.21 2.77 18.95
N PHE A 293 4.78 2.97 20.20
CA PHE A 293 3.43 2.61 20.63
C PHE A 293 2.37 3.47 19.91
N VAL A 294 2.58 4.78 19.82
CA VAL A 294 1.60 5.73 19.25
C VAL A 294 1.47 5.61 17.72
N MET A 295 2.38 4.90 17.07
CA MET A 295 2.32 4.65 15.61
C MET A 295 1.04 3.95 15.14
N PHE A 296 0.19 3.45 16.04
CA PHE A 296 -1.14 2.95 15.66
C PHE A 296 -2.06 4.04 15.10
N ALA A 297 -1.79 5.29 15.40
CA ALA A 297 -2.56 6.44 14.94
C ALA A 297 -2.01 7.08 13.65
N LEU A 298 -0.78 6.70 13.21
CA LEU A 298 -0.20 7.17 11.97
C LEU A 298 -1.14 6.88 10.80
N ASN A 299 -1.27 7.79 9.86
CA ASN A 299 -2.20 7.67 8.73
C ASN A 299 -3.64 7.32 9.19
N GLN A 300 -4.12 7.90 10.30
CA GLN A 300 -5.40 7.60 10.98
C GLN A 300 -5.60 6.10 11.29
N GLY A 301 -4.54 5.33 11.45
CA GLY A 301 -4.60 3.87 11.63
C GLY A 301 -4.95 3.08 10.37
N GLU A 302 -5.09 3.74 9.23
CA GLU A 302 -5.42 3.15 7.93
C GLU A 302 -4.17 2.59 7.23
N VAL A 303 -3.49 1.70 7.94
CA VAL A 303 -2.23 1.07 7.50
C VAL A 303 -2.34 -0.44 7.65
N CYS A 304 -2.02 -1.18 6.59
CA CYS A 304 -2.06 -2.65 6.61
C CYS A 304 -1.14 -3.27 7.68
N THR A 305 -0.03 -2.60 8.00
CA THR A 305 0.90 -2.96 9.08
C THR A 305 0.66 -2.18 10.38
N CYS A 306 -0.50 -1.53 10.53
CA CYS A 306 -0.81 -0.80 11.76
C CYS A 306 -0.47 -1.66 12.99
N PRO A 307 0.33 -1.14 13.96
CA PRO A 307 0.66 -1.86 15.19
C PRO A 307 -0.54 -1.89 16.13
N SER A 308 -1.61 -2.54 15.69
CA SER A 308 -2.94 -2.52 16.30
C SER A 308 -3.11 -3.46 17.48
N ARG A 309 -2.08 -4.30 17.80
CA ARG A 309 -1.97 -5.06 19.04
C ARG A 309 -0.69 -4.67 19.75
N ALA A 310 -0.78 -4.02 20.91
CA ALA A 310 0.36 -3.73 21.75
C ALA A 310 0.49 -4.79 22.84
N LEU A 311 1.62 -5.49 22.86
CA LEU A 311 1.97 -6.51 23.84
C LEU A 311 3.04 -5.91 24.77
N ILE A 312 2.71 -5.69 26.03
CA ILE A 312 3.57 -5.02 27.00
C ILE A 312 3.95 -6.01 28.09
N GLN A 313 5.26 -6.13 28.40
CA GLN A 313 5.68 -7.00 29.50
C GLN A 313 5.06 -6.54 30.80
N GLU A 314 4.42 -7.47 31.55
CA GLU A 314 3.58 -7.18 32.71
C GLU A 314 4.28 -6.29 33.74
N SER A 315 5.59 -6.52 33.99
CA SER A 315 6.38 -5.79 34.99
C SER A 315 6.52 -4.28 34.76
N ILE A 316 6.28 -3.82 33.52
CA ILE A 316 6.41 -2.40 33.15
C ILE A 316 5.08 -1.75 32.77
N TYR A 317 4.00 -2.53 32.77
CA TYR A 317 2.72 -2.11 32.19
C TYR A 317 2.25 -0.73 32.69
N ASP A 318 2.16 -0.53 33.98
CA ASP A 318 1.59 0.71 34.56
C ASP A 318 2.41 1.94 34.17
N ARG A 319 3.73 1.88 34.33
CA ARG A 319 4.63 2.99 33.97
C ARG A 319 4.69 3.26 32.48
N PHE A 320 4.66 2.20 31.68
CA PHE A 320 4.65 2.31 30.22
C PHE A 320 3.35 2.96 29.75
N MET A 321 2.20 2.46 30.22
CA MET A 321 0.89 2.97 29.82
C MET A 321 0.63 4.40 30.29
N GLU A 322 1.10 4.79 31.46
CA GLU A 322 1.04 6.20 31.91
C GLU A 322 1.69 7.14 30.88
N ARG A 323 2.91 6.82 30.42
CA ARG A 323 3.63 7.61 29.41
C ARG A 323 2.95 7.53 28.03
N ALA A 324 2.51 6.34 27.65
CA ALA A 324 1.87 6.09 26.36
C ALA A 324 0.54 6.86 26.23
N LEU A 325 -0.34 6.77 27.22
CA LEU A 325 -1.63 7.48 27.23
C LEU A 325 -1.44 9.01 27.23
N LYS A 326 -0.44 9.51 27.95
CA LYS A 326 -0.08 10.93 27.90
C LYS A 326 0.36 11.35 26.48
N ARG A 327 1.11 10.50 25.78
CA ARG A 327 1.53 10.77 24.40
C ARG A 327 0.32 10.69 23.43
N VAL A 328 -0.60 9.74 23.61
CA VAL A 328 -1.84 9.64 22.81
C VAL A 328 -2.70 10.91 23.01
N ALA A 329 -2.85 11.39 24.24
CA ALA A 329 -3.59 12.61 24.53
C ALA A 329 -2.97 13.89 23.90
N ALA A 330 -1.69 13.85 23.55
CA ALA A 330 -0.98 14.95 22.89
C ALA A 330 -1.11 14.91 21.34
N ILE A 331 -1.78 13.91 20.78
CA ILE A 331 -2.00 13.84 19.32
C ILE A 331 -2.91 15.00 18.89
N LYS A 332 -2.41 15.83 17.99
CA LYS A 332 -3.22 16.88 17.37
C LYS A 332 -4.03 16.29 16.22
N GLN A 333 -5.33 16.17 16.42
CA GLN A 333 -6.31 15.88 15.36
C GLN A 333 -6.95 17.19 14.92
N ALA A 334 -6.79 17.58 13.66
CA ALA A 334 -7.24 18.86 13.13
C ALA A 334 -7.42 18.81 11.60
N ASN A 335 -7.52 19.95 10.94
CA ASN A 335 -7.54 20.02 9.48
C ASN A 335 -6.29 19.36 8.89
N PRO A 336 -6.43 18.29 8.08
CA PRO A 336 -5.29 17.58 7.47
C PRO A 336 -4.35 18.46 6.63
N LEU A 337 -4.82 19.60 6.16
CA LEU A 337 -4.04 20.55 5.38
C LEU A 337 -3.14 21.47 6.22
N GLU A 338 -3.27 21.43 7.54
CA GLU A 338 -2.35 22.15 8.44
C GLU A 338 -1.11 21.28 8.71
N SER A 339 0.06 21.91 8.62
CA SER A 339 1.36 21.22 8.68
C SER A 339 1.67 20.54 10.03
N ASP A 340 1.00 20.95 11.11
CA ASP A 340 1.15 20.41 12.44
C ASP A 340 0.05 19.40 12.85
N THR A 341 -0.92 19.14 11.98
CA THR A 341 -1.91 18.08 12.18
C THR A 341 -1.22 16.71 12.16
N MET A 342 -1.50 15.88 13.17
CA MET A 342 -0.89 14.55 13.32
C MET A 342 -1.81 13.43 12.85
N VAL A 343 -3.13 13.59 12.98
CA VAL A 343 -4.14 12.60 12.57
C VAL A 343 -5.25 13.32 11.81
N GLY A 344 -5.57 12.81 10.64
CA GLY A 344 -6.59 13.35 9.74
C GLY A 344 -7.92 12.63 9.82
N ALA A 345 -8.67 12.66 8.69
CA ALA A 345 -9.96 12.03 8.53
C ALA A 345 -9.82 10.58 8.01
N GLN A 346 -10.75 9.70 8.36
CA GLN A 346 -10.91 8.37 7.75
C GLN A 346 -11.36 8.53 6.30
N VAL A 347 -10.98 7.61 5.44
CA VAL A 347 -11.17 7.77 3.97
C VAL A 347 -12.62 7.90 3.53
N SER A 348 -13.57 7.32 4.23
CA SER A 348 -14.99 7.31 3.84
C SER A 348 -15.94 7.17 5.04
N SER A 349 -17.23 7.43 4.82
CA SER A 349 -18.27 7.20 5.81
C SER A 349 -18.39 5.73 6.20
N GLU A 350 -18.25 4.81 5.23
CA GLU A 350 -18.30 3.37 5.49
C GLU A 350 -17.14 2.93 6.38
N GLN A 351 -15.94 3.48 6.17
CA GLN A 351 -14.78 3.18 7.01
C GLN A 351 -14.96 3.76 8.42
N LEU A 352 -15.48 4.97 8.54
CA LEU A 352 -15.86 5.56 9.82
C LEU A 352 -16.83 4.66 10.60
N GLU A 353 -17.93 4.24 9.95
CA GLU A 353 -18.92 3.36 10.56
C GLU A 353 -18.34 2.00 10.95
N LYS A 354 -17.50 1.41 10.10
CA LYS A 354 -16.77 0.17 10.41
C LYS A 354 -15.95 0.32 11.70
N ILE A 355 -15.15 1.38 11.82
CA ILE A 355 -14.32 1.62 12.99
C ILE A 355 -15.17 1.78 14.25
N LEU A 356 -16.22 2.60 14.20
CA LEU A 356 -17.14 2.79 15.32
C LEU A 356 -17.85 1.49 15.72
N SER A 357 -18.20 0.63 14.76
CA SER A 357 -18.76 -0.68 15.04
C SER A 357 -17.81 -1.61 15.82
N TYR A 358 -16.51 -1.54 15.52
CA TYR A 358 -15.49 -2.31 16.26
C TYR A 358 -15.23 -1.74 17.66
N ILE A 359 -15.33 -0.43 17.84
CA ILE A 359 -15.30 0.19 19.16
C ILE A 359 -16.45 -0.34 20.02
N ASP A 360 -17.66 -0.40 19.45
CA ASP A 360 -18.83 -0.99 20.10
C ASP A 360 -18.67 -2.49 20.40
N ILE A 361 -18.07 -3.25 19.50
CA ILE A 361 -17.72 -4.66 19.73
C ILE A 361 -16.75 -4.79 20.91
N GLY A 362 -15.73 -3.94 21.01
CA GLY A 362 -14.80 -3.92 22.12
C GLY A 362 -15.51 -3.75 23.47
N HIS A 363 -16.43 -2.79 23.56
CA HIS A 363 -17.26 -2.59 24.73
C HIS A 363 -18.13 -3.81 25.06
N LYS A 364 -18.80 -4.38 24.07
CA LYS A 364 -19.68 -5.56 24.24
C LYS A 364 -18.92 -6.81 24.69
N GLU A 365 -17.67 -6.96 24.28
CA GLU A 365 -16.80 -8.06 24.69
C GLU A 365 -16.14 -7.81 26.06
N GLY A 366 -16.38 -6.65 26.69
CA GLY A 366 -15.85 -6.30 28.00
C GLY A 366 -14.42 -5.81 28.00
N ALA A 367 -13.92 -5.30 26.87
CA ALA A 367 -12.64 -4.61 26.84
C ALA A 367 -12.71 -3.29 27.62
N GLU A 368 -11.65 -2.98 28.36
CA GLU A 368 -11.53 -1.72 29.10
C GLU A 368 -11.09 -0.60 28.16
N LEU A 369 -11.92 0.42 28.00
CA LEU A 369 -11.55 1.63 27.27
C LEU A 369 -10.63 2.50 28.11
N LEU A 370 -9.41 2.74 27.63
CA LEU A 370 -8.42 3.58 28.34
C LEU A 370 -8.46 5.04 27.86
N THR A 371 -8.77 5.29 26.58
CA THR A 371 -8.94 6.63 25.98
C THR A 371 -9.59 6.56 24.62
N GLY A 372 -10.18 7.66 24.15
CA GLY A 372 -10.89 7.75 22.85
C GLY A 372 -12.25 7.07 22.89
N GLY A 373 -12.57 6.32 21.85
CA GLY A 373 -13.78 5.48 21.78
C GLY A 373 -14.95 6.10 21.06
N GLU A 374 -14.81 7.28 20.49
CA GLU A 374 -15.90 8.02 19.87
C GLU A 374 -15.52 8.68 18.54
N ARG A 375 -16.52 9.06 17.78
CA ARG A 375 -16.34 9.99 16.66
C ARG A 375 -15.78 11.31 17.20
N ALA A 376 -14.81 11.89 16.48
CA ALA A 376 -14.31 13.21 16.81
C ALA A 376 -15.15 14.29 16.08
N HIS A 377 -15.69 15.23 16.84
CA HIS A 377 -16.43 16.38 16.34
C HIS A 377 -15.48 17.56 16.15
N MET A 378 -15.22 17.93 14.91
CA MET A 378 -14.21 18.94 14.57
C MET A 378 -14.76 20.37 14.52
N GLY A 379 -16.07 20.50 14.34
CA GLY A 379 -16.75 21.79 14.18
C GLY A 379 -16.48 22.50 12.84
N GLY A 380 -17.21 23.56 12.58
CA GLY A 380 -17.04 24.37 11.38
C GLY A 380 -17.14 23.59 10.08
N ASP A 381 -16.26 23.88 9.13
CA ASP A 381 -16.24 23.22 7.82
C ASP A 381 -15.83 21.74 7.88
N LEU A 382 -15.20 21.31 8.95
CA LEU A 382 -14.74 19.93 9.15
C LEU A 382 -15.80 19.02 9.78
N GLU A 383 -16.94 19.55 10.27
CA GLU A 383 -17.95 18.78 11.00
C GLU A 383 -18.58 17.66 10.15
N GLY A 384 -18.69 17.85 8.84
CA GLY A 384 -19.15 16.82 7.90
C GLY A 384 -18.12 15.73 7.60
N GLY A 385 -16.87 15.91 8.03
CA GLY A 385 -15.77 14.97 7.76
C GLY A 385 -15.80 13.71 8.62
N TYR A 386 -14.90 12.77 8.34
CA TYR A 386 -14.94 11.42 8.87
C TYR A 386 -13.85 11.20 9.93
N TYR A 387 -14.01 11.77 11.13
CA TYR A 387 -12.96 11.76 12.15
C TYR A 387 -13.31 10.81 13.30
N VAL A 388 -12.31 10.01 13.74
CA VAL A 388 -12.39 9.12 14.91
C VAL A 388 -11.27 9.45 15.89
N GLN A 389 -11.58 9.51 17.17
CA GLN A 389 -10.58 9.71 18.21
C GLN A 389 -9.57 8.55 18.25
N PRO A 390 -8.26 8.79 18.36
CA PRO A 390 -7.31 7.74 18.69
C PRO A 390 -7.75 6.97 19.93
N THR A 391 -7.93 5.66 19.78
CA THR A 391 -8.63 4.82 20.76
C THR A 391 -7.73 3.72 21.28
N VAL A 392 -7.67 3.53 22.60
CA VAL A 392 -6.87 2.51 23.25
C VAL A 392 -7.77 1.64 24.13
N PHE A 393 -7.81 0.34 23.83
CA PHE A 393 -8.48 -0.67 24.65
C PHE A 393 -7.47 -1.55 25.36
N ARG A 394 -7.81 -2.00 26.58
CA ARG A 394 -7.14 -3.10 27.27
C ARG A 394 -8.03 -4.33 27.23
N GLY A 395 -7.43 -5.49 26.94
CA GLY A 395 -8.19 -6.74 26.87
C GLY A 395 -7.28 -7.96 26.74
N HIS A 396 -7.77 -8.99 26.07
CA HIS A 396 -7.03 -10.23 25.81
C HIS A 396 -7.12 -10.69 24.35
N ASN A 397 -6.14 -11.46 23.91
CA ASN A 397 -5.94 -11.81 22.50
C ASN A 397 -7.11 -12.56 21.82
N ARG A 398 -8.08 -13.10 22.59
CA ARG A 398 -9.25 -13.81 22.04
C ARG A 398 -10.40 -12.88 21.65
N MET A 399 -10.37 -11.60 22.04
CA MET A 399 -11.38 -10.62 21.66
C MET A 399 -11.26 -10.29 20.16
N ARG A 400 -12.38 -10.00 19.52
CA ARG A 400 -12.42 -9.64 18.10
C ARG A 400 -11.57 -8.44 17.77
N ILE A 401 -11.52 -7.45 18.65
CA ILE A 401 -10.66 -6.25 18.48
C ILE A 401 -9.16 -6.58 18.47
N PHE A 402 -8.74 -7.77 18.94
CA PHE A 402 -7.37 -8.29 18.84
C PHE A 402 -7.16 -9.18 17.64
N GLN A 403 -8.19 -9.77 17.06
CA GLN A 403 -8.10 -10.77 15.99
C GLN A 403 -8.46 -10.22 14.62
N GLU A 404 -9.40 -9.28 14.56
CA GLU A 404 -9.93 -8.75 13.31
C GLU A 404 -9.31 -7.39 12.97
N GLU A 405 -9.12 -7.13 11.68
CA GLU A 405 -8.56 -5.88 11.18
C GLU A 405 -9.60 -4.75 11.22
N ILE A 406 -9.37 -3.76 12.08
CA ILE A 406 -10.25 -2.58 12.23
C ILE A 406 -9.94 -1.54 11.13
N PHE A 407 -8.67 -1.35 10.83
CA PHE A 407 -8.16 -0.40 9.85
C PHE A 407 -8.53 1.05 10.19
N GLY A 408 -8.24 1.44 11.43
CA GLY A 408 -8.49 2.76 12.00
C GLY A 408 -7.60 2.99 13.22
N PRO A 409 -7.66 4.17 13.86
CA PRO A 409 -6.77 4.56 14.94
C PRO A 409 -7.17 3.89 16.28
N VAL A 410 -7.23 2.55 16.28
CA VAL A 410 -7.63 1.73 17.41
C VAL A 410 -6.54 0.71 17.71
N VAL A 411 -6.00 0.75 18.93
CA VAL A 411 -5.01 -0.23 19.42
C VAL A 411 -5.58 -1.01 20.59
N SER A 412 -5.32 -2.32 20.59
CA SER A 412 -5.71 -3.25 21.66
C SER A 412 -4.47 -3.68 22.43
N VAL A 413 -4.46 -3.44 23.74
CA VAL A 413 -3.33 -3.64 24.64
C VAL A 413 -3.55 -4.88 25.51
N THR A 414 -2.54 -5.75 25.58
CA THR A 414 -2.50 -6.88 26.50
C THR A 414 -1.10 -7.04 27.10
N THR A 415 -0.97 -7.86 28.13
CA THR A 415 0.31 -8.12 28.79
C THR A 415 0.82 -9.52 28.51
N PHE A 416 2.13 -9.72 28.67
CA PHE A 416 2.81 -11.01 28.64
C PHE A 416 3.84 -11.08 29.77
N LYS A 417 4.28 -12.30 30.14
CA LYS A 417 5.27 -12.51 31.21
C LYS A 417 6.64 -12.89 30.69
N THR A 418 6.71 -13.83 29.75
CA THR A 418 7.95 -14.40 29.23
C THR A 418 8.10 -14.15 27.72
N GLU A 419 9.29 -14.43 27.17
CA GLU A 419 9.52 -14.36 25.72
C GLU A 419 8.61 -15.33 24.95
N GLU A 420 8.37 -16.52 25.52
CA GLU A 420 7.50 -17.55 24.96
C GLU A 420 6.04 -17.08 24.90
N ASP A 421 5.55 -16.44 25.98
CA ASP A 421 4.20 -15.84 26.00
C ASP A 421 4.06 -14.78 24.90
N ALA A 422 5.04 -13.87 24.81
CA ALA A 422 5.05 -12.80 23.82
C ALA A 422 4.96 -13.37 22.39
N LEU A 423 5.78 -14.39 22.10
CA LEU A 423 5.81 -15.02 20.79
C LEU A 423 4.52 -15.79 20.50
N ALA A 424 3.97 -16.50 21.48
CA ALA A 424 2.72 -17.22 21.35
C ALA A 424 1.56 -16.25 21.01
N ILE A 425 1.41 -15.15 21.75
CA ILE A 425 0.38 -14.13 21.50
C ILE A 425 0.60 -13.44 20.16
N ALA A 426 1.85 -13.09 19.83
CA ALA A 426 2.18 -12.42 18.58
C ALA A 426 1.75 -13.24 17.36
N ASN A 427 1.99 -14.56 17.39
CA ASN A 427 1.71 -15.50 16.30
C ASN A 427 0.26 -16.02 16.27
N ASP A 428 -0.51 -15.83 17.34
CA ASP A 428 -1.91 -16.28 17.44
C ASP A 428 -2.85 -15.29 16.73
N THR A 429 -2.81 -15.33 15.41
CA THR A 429 -3.64 -14.56 14.49
C THR A 429 -3.63 -15.20 13.10
N LEU A 430 -4.66 -14.94 12.30
CA LEU A 430 -4.73 -15.35 10.89
C LEU A 430 -3.71 -14.59 10.02
N TYR A 431 -3.23 -13.44 10.48
CA TYR A 431 -2.39 -12.53 9.74
C TYR A 431 -0.89 -12.75 10.03
N GLY A 432 -0.06 -12.15 9.19
CA GLY A 432 1.38 -12.18 9.33
C GLY A 432 2.07 -11.15 8.42
N LEU A 433 1.56 -9.89 8.40
CA LEU A 433 2.12 -8.86 7.55
C LEU A 433 3.32 -8.18 8.19
N GLY A 434 3.11 -7.52 9.32
CA GLY A 434 4.13 -6.79 10.05
C GLY A 434 4.17 -7.12 11.53
N ALA A 435 5.28 -6.77 12.19
CA ALA A 435 5.45 -6.81 13.64
C ALA A 435 6.49 -5.81 14.10
N GLY A 436 6.33 -5.27 15.32
CA GLY A 436 7.32 -4.46 16.02
C GLY A 436 7.88 -5.17 17.25
N LEU A 437 9.14 -4.95 17.53
CA LEU A 437 9.83 -5.49 18.70
C LEU A 437 10.74 -4.41 19.30
N TRP A 438 10.56 -4.13 20.60
CA TRP A 438 11.30 -3.11 21.31
C TRP A 438 12.03 -3.73 22.51
N THR A 439 13.35 -3.72 22.46
CA THR A 439 14.23 -4.29 23.50
C THR A 439 15.64 -3.77 23.32
N ARG A 440 16.40 -3.69 24.43
CA ARG A 440 17.83 -3.37 24.42
C ARG A 440 18.70 -4.63 24.25
N ASP A 441 18.13 -5.83 24.38
CA ASP A 441 18.83 -7.11 24.26
C ASP A 441 18.95 -7.54 22.78
N VAL A 442 20.16 -7.46 22.23
CA VAL A 442 20.44 -7.84 20.85
C VAL A 442 20.17 -9.33 20.57
N ASN A 443 20.40 -10.21 21.54
CA ASN A 443 20.13 -11.65 21.39
C ASN A 443 18.60 -11.90 21.28
N ARG A 444 17.81 -11.19 22.09
CA ARG A 444 16.34 -11.20 22.01
C ARG A 444 15.86 -10.69 20.64
N CYS A 445 16.47 -9.62 20.13
CA CYS A 445 16.16 -9.11 18.79
C CYS A 445 16.24 -10.21 17.72
N HIS A 446 17.30 -10.99 17.73
CA HIS A 446 17.49 -12.07 16.76
C HIS A 446 16.57 -13.27 17.01
N ARG A 447 16.45 -13.74 18.26
CA ARG A 447 15.60 -14.88 18.59
C ARG A 447 14.14 -14.63 18.24
N LEU A 448 13.56 -13.55 18.76
CA LEU A 448 12.15 -13.23 18.55
C LEU A 448 11.90 -12.73 17.14
N GLY A 449 12.78 -11.91 16.57
CA GLY A 449 12.65 -11.45 15.20
C GLY A 449 12.52 -12.61 14.20
N ARG A 450 13.22 -13.73 14.44
CA ARG A 450 13.08 -14.96 13.62
C ARG A 450 11.89 -15.82 14.01
N GLY A 451 11.44 -15.75 15.25
CA GLY A 451 10.29 -16.53 15.75
C GLY A 451 8.93 -15.95 15.36
N ILE A 452 8.85 -14.65 15.12
CA ILE A 452 7.62 -13.97 14.73
C ILE A 452 7.25 -14.34 13.30
N GLN A 453 6.00 -14.80 13.08
CA GLN A 453 5.46 -15.21 11.79
C GLN A 453 4.87 -14.01 11.02
N ALA A 454 5.74 -13.08 10.65
CA ALA A 454 5.41 -11.93 9.84
C ALA A 454 6.46 -11.71 8.73
N GLY A 455 6.02 -11.17 7.61
CA GLY A 455 6.91 -10.94 6.48
C GLY A 455 7.86 -9.76 6.70
N ARG A 456 7.46 -8.76 7.49
CA ARG A 456 8.30 -7.65 7.93
C ARG A 456 8.30 -7.56 9.46
N VAL A 457 9.48 -7.59 10.06
CA VAL A 457 9.67 -7.35 11.50
C VAL A 457 10.58 -6.13 11.68
N TRP A 458 10.06 -5.11 12.32
CA TRP A 458 10.82 -3.93 12.72
C TRP A 458 11.35 -4.11 14.14
N ILE A 459 12.62 -3.87 14.35
CA ILE A 459 13.26 -3.96 15.65
C ILE A 459 13.77 -2.57 16.04
N ASN A 460 13.26 -2.04 17.16
CA ASN A 460 13.59 -0.72 17.68
C ASN A 460 13.31 0.43 16.68
N CYS A 461 12.39 0.21 15.76
CA CYS A 461 11.80 1.17 14.83
C CYS A 461 10.43 0.65 14.38
N TYR A 462 9.69 1.45 13.62
CA TYR A 462 8.44 1.03 12.97
C TYR A 462 8.18 1.88 11.72
N HIS A 463 7.38 1.37 10.77
CA HIS A 463 6.99 2.05 9.52
C HIS A 463 8.15 2.53 8.62
N ALA A 464 9.33 1.90 8.68
CA ALA A 464 10.39 2.15 7.72
C ALA A 464 10.23 1.22 6.49
N TYR A 465 10.10 1.79 5.29
CA TYR A 465 9.88 1.05 4.03
C TYR A 465 10.93 1.36 2.96
N PRO A 466 12.21 1.08 3.22
CA PRO A 466 13.23 1.33 2.20
C PRO A 466 12.99 0.45 0.97
N ALA A 467 13.17 1.03 -0.23
CA ALA A 467 12.88 0.38 -1.49
C ALA A 467 13.65 -0.94 -1.72
N HIS A 468 14.81 -1.07 -1.10
CA HIS A 468 15.69 -2.24 -1.20
C HIS A 468 15.46 -3.32 -0.13
N ALA A 469 14.39 -3.22 0.67
CA ALA A 469 14.02 -4.22 1.67
C ALA A 469 12.67 -4.85 1.31
N ALA A 470 12.65 -6.17 1.12
CA ALA A 470 11.46 -6.90 0.71
C ALA A 470 10.30 -6.73 1.70
N PHE A 471 9.09 -6.52 1.17
CA PHE A 471 7.86 -6.39 1.92
C PHE A 471 6.82 -7.42 1.44
N GLY A 472 6.03 -7.96 2.36
CA GLY A 472 4.93 -8.88 2.03
C GLY A 472 4.52 -9.74 3.20
N GLY A 473 3.35 -10.38 3.08
CA GLY A 473 2.72 -11.12 4.15
C GLY A 473 3.12 -12.59 4.27
N TYR A 474 2.97 -13.11 5.49
CA TYR A 474 2.83 -14.53 5.79
C TYR A 474 1.35 -14.87 5.97
N LYS A 475 1.00 -16.15 6.06
CA LYS A 475 -0.37 -16.62 6.33
C LYS A 475 -1.39 -15.97 5.39
N GLN A 476 -2.46 -15.37 5.94
CA GLN A 476 -3.52 -14.73 5.14
C GLN A 476 -3.27 -13.25 4.85
N SER A 477 -2.06 -12.76 5.10
CA SER A 477 -1.68 -11.39 4.76
C SER A 477 -1.11 -11.22 3.36
N GLY A 478 -0.94 -12.30 2.60
CA GLY A 478 -0.59 -12.13 1.19
C GLY A 478 0.22 -13.25 0.57
N ILE A 479 0.51 -13.06 -0.71
CA ILE A 479 1.28 -13.96 -1.58
C ILE A 479 2.24 -13.11 -2.41
N GLY A 480 3.52 -13.48 -2.41
CA GLY A 480 4.55 -12.71 -3.11
C GLY A 480 5.23 -11.68 -2.22
N ARG A 481 6.00 -10.81 -2.85
CA ARG A 481 6.69 -9.70 -2.18
C ARG A 481 6.58 -8.44 -3.02
N GLU A 482 6.49 -7.32 -2.34
CA GLU A 482 6.62 -5.97 -2.91
C GLU A 482 7.99 -5.41 -2.57
N THR A 483 8.42 -4.35 -3.26
CA THR A 483 9.72 -3.72 -3.08
C THR A 483 10.89 -4.69 -3.34
N HIS A 484 12.14 -4.26 -3.11
CA HIS A 484 13.33 -5.07 -3.37
C HIS A 484 13.45 -5.55 -4.84
N SER A 485 14.64 -5.87 -5.30
CA SER A 485 14.90 -6.36 -6.67
C SER A 485 14.13 -7.64 -7.03
N MET A 486 13.80 -8.47 -6.02
CA MET A 486 12.99 -9.70 -6.22
C MET A 486 11.59 -9.41 -6.78
N MET A 487 11.09 -8.16 -6.67
CA MET A 487 9.80 -7.79 -7.26
C MET A 487 9.82 -7.92 -8.79
N LEU A 488 10.96 -7.77 -9.45
CA LEU A 488 11.08 -7.96 -10.89
C LEU A 488 10.70 -9.38 -11.31
N ASP A 489 10.99 -10.41 -10.50
CA ASP A 489 10.63 -11.80 -10.78
C ASP A 489 9.11 -12.02 -10.87
N HIS A 490 8.33 -11.16 -10.21
CA HIS A 490 6.87 -11.20 -10.30
C HIS A 490 6.31 -10.53 -11.55
N TYR A 491 7.13 -9.79 -12.31
CA TYR A 491 6.75 -9.10 -13.55
C TYR A 491 7.50 -9.61 -14.79
N GLN A 492 8.24 -10.69 -14.61
CA GLN A 492 9.02 -11.33 -15.67
C GLN A 492 8.76 -12.85 -15.65
N GLN A 493 9.11 -13.49 -16.76
CA GLN A 493 9.22 -14.94 -16.84
C GLN A 493 10.61 -15.31 -17.33
N THR A 494 11.15 -16.42 -16.80
CA THR A 494 12.45 -16.92 -17.22
C THR A 494 12.29 -17.83 -18.42
N LYS A 495 12.97 -17.50 -19.53
CA LYS A 495 13.12 -18.38 -20.67
C LYS A 495 14.47 -19.07 -20.59
N ASN A 496 14.48 -20.39 -20.65
CA ASN A 496 15.70 -21.15 -20.89
C ASN A 496 15.90 -21.40 -22.38
N LEU A 497 17.06 -21.05 -22.89
CA LEU A 497 17.51 -21.40 -24.23
C LEU A 497 18.68 -22.39 -24.08
N LEU A 498 18.42 -23.66 -24.39
CA LEU A 498 19.41 -24.73 -24.36
C LEU A 498 20.00 -24.92 -25.75
N VAL A 499 21.30 -24.65 -25.88
CA VAL A 499 22.02 -24.70 -27.16
C VAL A 499 23.07 -25.79 -27.12
N SER A 500 22.91 -26.82 -27.94
CA SER A 500 23.96 -27.79 -28.22
C SER A 500 24.69 -27.45 -29.53
N TYR A 501 25.99 -27.42 -29.48
CA TYR A 501 26.85 -27.27 -30.67
C TYR A 501 27.62 -28.57 -30.95
N SER A 502 27.15 -29.70 -30.40
CA SER A 502 27.67 -31.02 -30.74
C SER A 502 27.26 -31.42 -32.16
N PRO A 503 28.22 -31.89 -32.98
CA PRO A 503 27.89 -32.39 -34.32
C PRO A 503 27.38 -33.86 -34.29
N LYS A 504 27.33 -34.50 -33.09
CA LYS A 504 26.96 -35.90 -32.94
C LYS A 504 25.46 -36.12 -33.11
N LYS A 505 25.09 -37.32 -33.60
CA LYS A 505 23.68 -37.74 -33.65
C LYS A 505 23.11 -37.79 -32.20
N LEU A 506 21.81 -37.47 -32.07
CA LEU A 506 21.11 -37.59 -30.78
C LEU A 506 21.03 -39.03 -30.29
N GLY A 507 21.00 -40.00 -31.20
CA GLY A 507 21.09 -41.44 -30.85
C GLY A 507 19.82 -42.10 -30.29
N PHE A 508 18.67 -41.43 -30.43
CA PHE A 508 17.38 -41.98 -29.96
C PHE A 508 16.65 -42.79 -31.02
N PHE A 509 16.96 -42.59 -32.33
CA PHE A 509 16.28 -43.28 -33.44
C PHE A 509 17.28 -43.75 -34.48
#